data_0bed3bfa0ed1f49702925d65b813f8cc
#
_entry.id   0bed3bfa0ed1f49702925d65b813f8cc
#
_cell.length_a   1.000
_cell.length_b   1.000
_cell.length_c   1.000
_cell.angle_alpha   90.00
_cell.angle_beta   90.00
_cell.angle_gamma   90.00
#
_symmetry.space_group_name_H-M   'P 1'
#
loop_
_entity.id
_entity.type
_entity.pdbx_description
1 polymer ?
#
loop_
_entity_poly.entity_id
_entity_poly.type
_entity_poly.pdbx_seq_one_letter_code
_entity_poly.pdbx_strand_id
1 'polypeptide(L)'
;MSDPVFFQFSTATVIILLVLFYGGTFLLSTFVNEKEESVDGFMVSSGKVGFGISAASMTATWIWAASFYGAAISGYNYGLSGPMHYGFWGALMILFIYPFGLRFRALAPNAHTLAEVMHARHGSGSQLILAVSNLMGSVISLMVNFTAAGALVAVLSPLSFQAGVLIAGIGVLSYTLWSGFRASILTDFAQVVAMMSIAVVIIPWVYFSAGGSEALQAGYDIITEEQADFFSMTAILEQGAPFFVAVLAYAIGNQTIAQRLFAVRQDLIKPTFITATLGYGSIVIGLGMLGLMALMLGIVPHEGDPNNIIPQMASAYLPPVMIALFFVLVIGSLSSTADSDLSALAAIMMTDIYGRNLAKGNPNPRKMLLLGRLTMIVATMAGLILASFALDILVMLVFVGALWGAIVFPVIASCYWNRVTNQAFIWAVLGGLLLFTVVRFELLPMTGVVAGFFEIVAAVGGGVVVGLMAFGFFGRIAGIAVGVIGMAVGIFYFSGFLREYTVLLGSLTAYGASTIICVLLSLLGKEEFDFDVINERVTSFDDDAALAAVRAADQKI
;
A
#
# COMPACT_ATOMS: atom_id res chain seq x y z
N MET A 1 -35.98 2.41 -18.41
CA MET A 1 -34.91 1.49 -18.79
C MET A 1 -35.00 0.34 -17.81
N SER A 2 -35.07 -0.92 -18.26
CA SER A 2 -35.01 -2.08 -17.37
C SER A 2 -33.63 -2.08 -16.71
N ASP A 3 -33.60 -2.31 -15.38
CA ASP A 3 -32.32 -2.46 -14.66
C ASP A 3 -31.42 -3.44 -15.40
N PRO A 4 -30.11 -3.13 -15.55
CA PRO A 4 -29.18 -4.05 -16.20
C PRO A 4 -29.16 -5.35 -15.40
N VAL A 5 -29.55 -6.43 -16.05
CA VAL A 5 -29.53 -7.76 -15.42
C VAL A 5 -28.09 -8.21 -15.33
N PHE A 6 -27.50 -8.14 -14.15
CA PHE A 6 -26.18 -8.73 -13.91
C PHE A 6 -26.23 -10.24 -14.11
N PHE A 7 -25.18 -10.78 -14.69
CA PHE A 7 -24.98 -12.21 -14.67
C PHE A 7 -24.75 -12.65 -13.22
N GLN A 8 -25.59 -13.53 -12.72
CA GLN A 8 -25.43 -14.09 -11.38
C GLN A 8 -25.16 -15.59 -11.48
N PHE A 9 -24.13 -16.01 -10.78
CA PHE A 9 -23.90 -17.42 -10.54
C PHE A 9 -24.93 -17.99 -9.56
N SER A 10 -25.17 -19.30 -9.64
CA SER A 10 -25.86 -19.99 -8.55
C SER A 10 -25.00 -19.94 -7.27
N THR A 11 -25.64 -19.97 -6.11
CA THR A 11 -24.93 -20.09 -4.81
C THR A 11 -23.95 -21.26 -4.79
N ALA A 12 -24.35 -22.40 -5.35
CA ALA A 12 -23.48 -23.59 -5.44
C ALA A 12 -22.23 -23.31 -6.29
N THR A 13 -22.36 -22.65 -7.43
CA THR A 13 -21.23 -22.30 -8.31
C THR A 13 -20.24 -21.40 -7.57
N VAL A 14 -20.70 -20.35 -6.89
CA VAL A 14 -19.83 -19.44 -6.15
C VAL A 14 -19.11 -20.15 -5.01
N ILE A 15 -19.81 -20.99 -4.24
CA ILE A 15 -19.20 -21.78 -3.18
C ILE A 15 -18.12 -22.71 -3.76
N ILE A 16 -18.41 -23.39 -4.87
CA ILE A 16 -17.42 -24.27 -5.54
C ILE A 16 -16.19 -23.45 -5.97
N LEU A 17 -16.36 -22.29 -6.61
CA LEU A 17 -15.25 -21.42 -7.03
C LEU A 17 -14.39 -20.98 -5.83
N LEU A 18 -15.03 -20.56 -4.73
CA LEU A 18 -14.33 -20.12 -3.52
C LEU A 18 -13.61 -21.29 -2.82
N VAL A 19 -14.24 -22.47 -2.75
CA VAL A 19 -13.61 -23.69 -2.18
C VAL A 19 -12.44 -24.14 -3.04
N LEU A 20 -12.55 -24.11 -4.36
CA LEU A 20 -11.44 -24.42 -5.26
C LEU A 20 -10.30 -23.42 -5.12
N PHE A 21 -10.60 -22.13 -5.02
CA PHE A 21 -9.59 -21.09 -4.85
C PHE A 21 -8.90 -21.19 -3.48
N TYR A 22 -9.62 -21.09 -2.38
CA TYR A 22 -9.03 -21.11 -1.03
C TYR A 22 -8.45 -22.48 -0.67
N GLY A 23 -9.11 -23.57 -1.08
CA GLY A 23 -8.60 -24.93 -0.90
C GLY A 23 -7.32 -25.18 -1.71
N GLY A 24 -7.28 -24.73 -2.96
CA GLY A 24 -6.08 -24.78 -3.80
C GLY A 24 -4.93 -23.94 -3.21
N THR A 25 -5.22 -22.74 -2.74
CA THR A 25 -4.24 -21.85 -2.08
C THR A 25 -3.74 -22.49 -0.78
N PHE A 26 -4.62 -23.08 0.03
CA PHE A 26 -4.23 -23.83 1.23
C PHE A 26 -3.32 -25.02 0.90
N LEU A 27 -3.66 -25.81 -0.12
CA LEU A 27 -2.81 -26.92 -0.56
C LEU A 27 -1.43 -26.40 -1.01
N LEU A 28 -1.36 -25.34 -1.79
CA LEU A 28 -0.09 -24.72 -2.18
C LEU A 28 0.73 -24.29 -0.96
N SER A 29 0.10 -23.73 0.06
CA SER A 29 0.80 -23.31 1.27
C SER A 29 1.44 -24.48 2.04
N THR A 30 0.89 -25.69 1.92
CA THR A 30 1.47 -26.88 2.58
C THR A 30 2.80 -27.30 1.99
N PHE A 31 3.10 -26.96 0.72
CA PHE A 31 4.40 -27.29 0.09
C PHE A 31 5.57 -26.46 0.62
N VAL A 32 5.31 -25.30 1.23
CA VAL A 32 6.35 -24.42 1.82
C VAL A 32 6.47 -24.57 3.32
N ASN A 33 5.69 -25.46 3.93
CA ASN A 33 5.74 -25.70 5.36
C ASN A 33 7.02 -26.45 5.73
N GLU A 34 7.84 -25.88 6.60
CA GLU A 34 9.04 -26.53 7.13
C GLU A 34 8.69 -27.34 8.37
N LYS A 35 9.40 -28.47 8.56
CA LYS A 35 9.20 -29.35 9.74
C LYS A 35 9.53 -28.64 11.05
N GLU A 36 10.54 -27.74 11.03
CA GLU A 36 10.90 -26.87 12.14
C GLU A 36 10.77 -25.42 11.65
N GLU A 37 9.76 -24.74 12.17
CA GLU A 37 9.45 -23.39 11.75
C GLU A 37 10.40 -22.39 12.41
N SER A 38 11.23 -21.72 11.62
CA SER A 38 12.10 -20.67 12.10
C SER A 38 11.35 -19.34 12.18
N VAL A 39 11.73 -18.49 13.14
CA VAL A 39 11.12 -17.17 13.36
C VAL A 39 11.38 -16.26 12.16
N ASP A 40 12.62 -16.17 11.70
CA ASP A 40 13.00 -15.36 10.54
C ASP A 40 12.38 -15.88 9.24
N GLY A 41 12.25 -17.21 9.13
CA GLY A 41 11.56 -17.85 8.01
C GLY A 41 10.09 -17.48 7.93
N PHE A 42 9.39 -17.46 9.06
CA PHE A 42 7.99 -17.10 9.16
C PHE A 42 7.74 -15.61 8.81
N MET A 43 8.67 -14.71 9.18
CA MET A 43 8.51 -13.26 9.00
C MET A 43 8.99 -12.75 7.64
N VAL A 44 10.18 -13.20 7.17
CA VAL A 44 10.84 -12.64 5.96
C VAL A 44 11.53 -13.70 5.09
N SER A 45 11.15 -14.97 5.21
CA SER A 45 11.80 -16.09 4.49
C SER A 45 13.34 -16.05 4.58
N SER A 46 13.86 -15.67 5.74
CA SER A 46 15.29 -15.56 6.05
C SER A 46 16.11 -14.68 5.08
N GLY A 47 15.47 -13.72 4.39
CA GLY A 47 16.12 -12.77 3.47
C GLY A 47 16.74 -13.39 2.22
N LYS A 48 16.25 -14.56 1.76
CA LYS A 48 16.85 -15.36 0.67
C LYS A 48 15.97 -15.53 -0.55
N VAL A 49 14.86 -14.81 -0.65
CA VAL A 49 13.90 -14.97 -1.75
C VAL A 49 14.51 -14.53 -3.07
N GLY A 50 14.35 -15.37 -4.09
CA GLY A 50 14.87 -15.14 -5.44
C GLY A 50 14.06 -14.12 -6.24
N PHE A 51 14.62 -13.65 -7.37
CA PHE A 51 14.07 -12.58 -8.21
C PHE A 51 12.61 -12.81 -8.65
N GLY A 52 12.33 -13.93 -9.31
CA GLY A 52 11.01 -14.17 -9.91
C GLY A 52 9.88 -14.19 -8.89
N ILE A 53 10.08 -14.89 -7.78
CA ILE A 53 9.11 -14.97 -6.67
C ILE A 53 8.93 -13.60 -6.01
N SER A 54 10.02 -12.88 -5.75
CA SER A 54 9.96 -11.56 -5.11
C SER A 54 9.25 -10.52 -6.00
N ALA A 55 9.55 -10.49 -7.31
CA ALA A 55 8.91 -9.56 -8.24
C ALA A 55 7.41 -9.87 -8.39
N ALA A 56 7.07 -11.15 -8.51
CA ALA A 56 5.69 -11.58 -8.58
C ALA A 56 4.92 -11.25 -7.29
N SER A 57 5.49 -11.59 -6.12
CA SER A 57 4.87 -11.29 -4.84
C SER A 57 4.66 -9.80 -4.64
N MET A 58 5.64 -8.95 -4.97
CA MET A 58 5.48 -7.50 -4.87
C MET A 58 4.38 -6.98 -5.80
N THR A 59 4.31 -7.49 -7.03
CA THR A 59 3.25 -7.12 -7.99
C THR A 59 1.87 -7.54 -7.47
N ALA A 60 1.71 -8.80 -7.05
CA ALA A 60 0.44 -9.34 -6.58
C ALA A 60 -0.10 -8.60 -5.36
N THR A 61 0.75 -8.39 -4.35
CA THR A 61 0.40 -7.67 -3.12
C THR A 61 -0.10 -6.26 -3.37
N TRP A 62 0.43 -5.60 -4.41
CA TRP A 62 0.07 -4.22 -4.71
C TRP A 62 -1.18 -4.10 -5.60
N ILE A 63 -1.59 -5.19 -6.28
CA ILE A 63 -2.85 -5.24 -7.03
C ILE A 63 -3.97 -5.67 -6.07
N TRP A 64 -4.51 -4.74 -5.32
CA TRP A 64 -5.55 -4.92 -4.30
C TRP A 64 -6.90 -4.32 -4.72
N ALA A 65 -7.87 -4.31 -3.81
CA ALA A 65 -9.21 -3.79 -4.08
C ALA A 65 -9.20 -2.40 -4.72
N ALA A 66 -8.43 -1.48 -4.15
CA ALA A 66 -8.33 -0.14 -4.70
C ALA A 66 -7.74 -0.11 -6.12
N SER A 67 -6.82 -1.03 -6.46
CA SER A 67 -6.26 -1.12 -7.81
C SER A 67 -7.28 -1.61 -8.84
N PHE A 68 -8.18 -2.52 -8.45
CA PHE A 68 -9.25 -2.98 -9.34
C PHE A 68 -10.33 -1.93 -9.52
N TYR A 69 -10.96 -1.55 -8.41
CA TYR A 69 -12.12 -0.66 -8.43
C TYR A 69 -11.68 0.79 -8.69
N GLY A 70 -10.67 1.27 -7.99
CA GLY A 70 -10.19 2.63 -8.10
C GLY A 70 -9.62 2.98 -9.48
N ALA A 71 -8.92 2.06 -10.15
CA ALA A 71 -8.44 2.29 -11.50
C ALA A 71 -9.60 2.45 -12.50
N ALA A 72 -10.62 1.59 -12.43
CA ALA A 72 -11.77 1.68 -13.30
C ALA A 72 -12.63 2.92 -13.00
N ILE A 73 -12.84 3.24 -11.72
CA ILE A 73 -13.51 4.48 -11.31
C ILE A 73 -12.77 5.70 -11.85
N SER A 74 -11.44 5.70 -11.79
CA SER A 74 -10.61 6.77 -12.34
C SER A 74 -10.80 6.93 -13.85
N GLY A 75 -10.79 5.81 -14.61
CA GLY A 75 -11.06 5.83 -16.04
C GLY A 75 -12.47 6.30 -16.38
N TYR A 76 -13.46 5.93 -15.58
CA TYR A 76 -14.84 6.34 -15.76
C TYR A 76 -15.06 7.83 -15.44
N ASN A 77 -14.51 8.33 -14.34
CA ASN A 77 -14.73 9.71 -13.90
C ASN A 77 -13.91 10.72 -14.72
N TYR A 78 -12.62 10.41 -14.95
CA TYR A 78 -11.66 11.36 -15.55
C TYR A 78 -11.31 11.04 -17.01
N GLY A 79 -11.97 10.07 -17.64
CA GLY A 79 -11.79 9.76 -19.05
C GLY A 79 -10.38 9.28 -19.38
N LEU A 80 -9.77 9.84 -20.43
CA LEU A 80 -8.47 9.40 -20.98
C LEU A 80 -7.31 9.53 -20.00
N SER A 81 -7.32 10.53 -19.13
CA SER A 81 -6.24 10.77 -18.17
C SER A 81 -6.32 9.89 -16.92
N GLY A 82 -7.51 9.42 -16.56
CA GLY A 82 -7.76 8.65 -15.35
C GLY A 82 -6.88 7.41 -15.17
N PRO A 83 -6.83 6.48 -16.13
CA PRO A 83 -6.01 5.27 -16.05
C PRO A 83 -4.53 5.55 -15.81
N MET A 84 -4.00 6.61 -16.43
CA MET A 84 -2.60 6.99 -16.27
C MET A 84 -2.32 7.54 -14.88
N HIS A 85 -3.14 8.45 -14.36
CA HIS A 85 -2.93 9.00 -13.03
C HIS A 85 -3.03 7.92 -11.95
N TYR A 86 -3.92 6.96 -12.09
CA TYR A 86 -4.02 5.87 -11.12
C TYR A 86 -2.87 4.87 -11.26
N GLY A 87 -2.68 4.29 -12.45
CA GLY A 87 -1.75 3.20 -12.66
C GLY A 87 -0.28 3.64 -12.61
N PHE A 88 0.07 4.79 -13.18
CA PHE A 88 1.44 5.29 -13.20
C PHE A 88 1.94 5.69 -11.81
N TRP A 89 1.20 6.54 -11.09
CA TRP A 89 1.60 6.96 -9.74
C TRP A 89 1.58 5.78 -8.77
N GLY A 90 0.59 4.88 -8.87
CA GLY A 90 0.55 3.65 -8.09
C GLY A 90 1.75 2.74 -8.33
N ALA A 91 2.23 2.62 -9.57
CA ALA A 91 3.44 1.88 -9.91
C ALA A 91 4.69 2.52 -9.28
N LEU A 92 4.78 3.84 -9.26
CA LEU A 92 5.90 4.55 -8.65
C LEU A 92 5.98 4.35 -7.14
N MET A 93 4.87 4.06 -6.44
CA MET A 93 4.89 3.69 -5.03
C MET A 93 5.77 2.46 -4.77
N ILE A 94 5.77 1.49 -5.69
CA ILE A 94 6.66 0.33 -5.63
C ILE A 94 8.10 0.73 -5.93
N LEU A 95 8.32 1.56 -6.96
CA LEU A 95 9.65 1.94 -7.39
C LEU A 95 10.43 2.71 -6.33
N PHE A 96 9.77 3.64 -5.64
CA PHE A 96 10.47 4.59 -4.75
C PHE A 96 10.97 3.98 -3.44
N ILE A 97 10.58 2.74 -3.08
CA ILE A 97 11.27 2.03 -2.00
C ILE A 97 12.71 1.66 -2.39
N TYR A 98 12.98 1.38 -3.67
CA TYR A 98 14.25 0.85 -4.14
C TYR A 98 15.47 1.71 -3.74
N PRO A 99 15.53 3.03 -4.05
CA PRO A 99 16.71 3.83 -3.74
C PRO A 99 16.96 3.96 -2.23
N PHE A 100 15.91 4.08 -1.42
CA PHE A 100 16.00 4.15 0.04
C PHE A 100 16.19 2.76 0.65
N GLY A 101 15.54 1.76 0.10
CA GLY A 101 15.60 0.37 0.53
C GLY A 101 17.00 -0.23 0.43
N LEU A 102 17.79 0.15 -0.56
CA LEU A 102 19.21 -0.22 -0.63
C LEU A 102 19.98 0.26 0.62
N ARG A 103 19.71 1.49 1.07
CA ARG A 103 20.32 2.03 2.28
C ARG A 103 19.81 1.34 3.54
N PHE A 104 18.49 1.11 3.66
CA PHE A 104 17.90 0.40 4.80
C PHE A 104 18.46 -1.02 4.92
N ARG A 105 18.55 -1.74 3.80
CA ARG A 105 19.11 -3.09 3.76
C ARG A 105 20.61 -3.13 4.06
N ALA A 106 21.35 -2.12 3.65
CA ALA A 106 22.79 -2.01 3.96
C ALA A 106 23.04 -1.73 5.45
N LEU A 107 22.20 -0.90 6.09
CA LEU A 107 22.31 -0.59 7.51
C LEU A 107 21.86 -1.76 8.40
N ALA A 108 20.85 -2.51 7.97
CA ALA A 108 20.24 -3.59 8.75
C ALA A 108 19.93 -4.81 7.86
N PRO A 109 20.95 -5.62 7.52
CA PRO A 109 20.78 -6.76 6.60
C PRO A 109 19.81 -7.82 7.13
N ASN A 110 19.69 -7.95 8.44
CA ASN A 110 18.86 -8.95 9.12
C ASN A 110 17.55 -8.39 9.66
N ALA A 111 17.12 -7.20 9.21
CA ALA A 111 15.88 -6.60 9.70
C ALA A 111 14.63 -7.34 9.18
N HIS A 112 13.58 -7.31 9.98
CA HIS A 112 12.28 -7.90 9.69
C HIS A 112 11.23 -6.82 9.45
N THR A 113 11.39 -5.67 10.12
CA THR A 113 10.50 -4.51 10.00
C THR A 113 11.31 -3.22 9.89
N LEU A 114 10.71 -2.20 9.28
CA LEU A 114 11.34 -0.87 9.27
C LEU A 114 11.30 -0.23 10.67
N ALA A 115 10.32 -0.58 11.49
CA ALA A 115 10.24 -0.14 12.88
C ALA A 115 11.39 -0.69 13.74
N GLU A 116 11.85 -1.92 13.47
CA GLU A 116 13.04 -2.48 14.12
C GLU A 116 14.31 -1.68 13.80
N VAL A 117 14.46 -1.22 12.56
CA VAL A 117 15.57 -0.33 12.16
C VAL A 117 15.50 0.99 12.93
N MET A 118 14.30 1.55 13.11
CA MET A 118 14.10 2.75 13.91
C MET A 118 14.36 2.51 15.40
N HIS A 119 14.07 1.32 15.93
CA HIS A 119 14.45 0.96 17.30
C HIS A 119 15.98 0.97 17.49
N ALA A 120 16.70 0.33 16.59
CA ALA A 120 18.16 0.29 16.64
C ALA A 120 18.77 1.68 16.54
N ARG A 121 18.12 2.61 15.83
CA ARG A 121 18.58 3.98 15.62
C ARG A 121 18.20 4.92 16.77
N HIS A 122 16.97 4.85 17.29
CA HIS A 122 16.38 5.84 18.18
C HIS A 122 15.85 5.29 19.50
N GLY A 123 15.59 3.96 19.58
CA GLY A 123 14.93 3.33 20.69
C GLY A 123 13.41 3.19 20.51
N SER A 124 12.72 2.82 21.58
CA SER A 124 11.31 2.38 21.54
C SER A 124 10.31 3.44 21.08
N GLY A 125 10.55 4.72 21.33
CA GLY A 125 9.57 5.77 21.02
C GLY A 125 9.29 5.88 19.53
N SER A 126 10.32 6.09 18.71
CA SER A 126 10.21 6.15 17.24
C SER A 126 9.72 4.83 16.65
N GLN A 127 10.20 3.70 17.19
CA GLN A 127 9.75 2.38 16.79
C GLN A 127 8.24 2.19 16.96
N LEU A 128 7.71 2.49 18.15
CA LEU A 128 6.29 2.29 18.46
C LEU A 128 5.38 3.17 17.59
N ILE A 129 5.78 4.41 17.31
CA ILE A 129 5.02 5.27 16.40
C ILE A 129 4.94 4.63 15.01
N LEU A 130 6.05 4.13 14.48
CA LEU A 130 6.07 3.49 13.16
C LEU A 130 5.31 2.16 13.17
N ALA A 131 5.47 1.35 14.21
CA ALA A 131 4.75 0.08 14.36
C ALA A 131 3.23 0.29 14.45
N VAL A 132 2.76 1.25 15.25
CA VAL A 132 1.33 1.58 15.39
C VAL A 132 0.78 2.14 14.08
N SER A 133 1.53 3.01 13.40
CA SER A 133 1.16 3.53 12.09
C SER A 133 0.96 2.43 11.05
N ASN A 134 1.88 1.46 10.99
CA ASN A 134 1.77 0.29 10.12
C ASN A 134 0.60 -0.62 10.51
N LEU A 135 0.39 -0.83 11.81
CA LEU A 135 -0.75 -1.61 12.30
C LEU A 135 -2.08 -0.99 11.83
N MET A 136 -2.24 0.33 11.98
CA MET A 136 -3.45 1.03 11.51
C MET A 136 -3.62 0.89 10.00
N GLY A 137 -2.56 1.12 9.22
CA GLY A 137 -2.60 1.00 7.76
C GLY A 137 -2.98 -0.40 7.29
N SER A 138 -2.38 -1.45 7.86
CA SER A 138 -2.70 -2.84 7.48
C SER A 138 -4.10 -3.28 7.91
N VAL A 139 -4.62 -2.83 9.05
CA VAL A 139 -6.01 -3.13 9.45
C VAL A 139 -7.01 -2.44 8.52
N ILE A 140 -6.75 -1.20 8.11
CA ILE A 140 -7.57 -0.50 7.13
C ILE A 140 -7.50 -1.21 5.77
N SER A 141 -6.33 -1.66 5.35
CA SER A 141 -6.16 -2.44 4.11
C SER A 141 -6.96 -3.74 4.15
N LEU A 142 -6.94 -4.49 5.26
CA LEU A 142 -7.77 -5.69 5.46
C LEU A 142 -9.26 -5.36 5.34
N MET A 143 -9.73 -4.31 5.99
CA MET A 143 -11.11 -3.84 5.89
C MET A 143 -11.49 -3.57 4.43
N VAL A 144 -10.68 -2.82 3.69
CA VAL A 144 -10.91 -2.47 2.28
C VAL A 144 -11.02 -3.71 1.41
N ASN A 145 -10.10 -4.67 1.56
CA ASN A 145 -10.09 -5.89 0.77
C ASN A 145 -11.29 -6.81 1.09
N PHE A 146 -11.68 -6.93 2.36
CA PHE A 146 -12.85 -7.71 2.75
C PHE A 146 -14.16 -7.05 2.31
N THR A 147 -14.26 -5.72 2.38
CA THR A 147 -15.40 -4.96 1.84
C THR A 147 -15.56 -5.21 0.34
N ALA A 148 -14.48 -5.13 -0.42
CA ALA A 148 -14.51 -5.37 -1.86
C ALA A 148 -14.88 -6.82 -2.22
N ALA A 149 -14.37 -7.80 -1.45
CA ALA A 149 -14.74 -9.20 -1.64
C ALA A 149 -16.23 -9.43 -1.35
N GLY A 150 -16.75 -8.82 -0.29
CA GLY A 150 -18.18 -8.85 0.04
C GLY A 150 -19.06 -8.27 -1.07
N ALA A 151 -18.68 -7.10 -1.60
CA ALA A 151 -19.39 -6.46 -2.71
C ALA A 151 -19.36 -7.32 -3.98
N LEU A 152 -18.21 -7.87 -4.35
CA LEU A 152 -18.09 -8.75 -5.52
C LEU A 152 -18.99 -9.99 -5.41
N VAL A 153 -18.99 -10.64 -4.25
CA VAL A 153 -19.82 -11.82 -3.99
C VAL A 153 -21.31 -11.46 -4.06
N ALA A 154 -21.72 -10.33 -3.47
CA ALA A 154 -23.12 -9.90 -3.47
C ALA A 154 -23.63 -9.52 -4.86
N VAL A 155 -22.78 -8.92 -5.72
CA VAL A 155 -23.18 -8.53 -7.09
C VAL A 155 -23.29 -9.76 -8.01
N LEU A 156 -22.34 -10.70 -7.92
CA LEU A 156 -22.27 -11.84 -8.83
C LEU A 156 -22.99 -13.10 -8.31
N SER A 157 -23.62 -13.07 -7.13
CA SER A 157 -24.34 -14.21 -6.56
C SER A 157 -25.49 -13.80 -5.66
N PRO A 158 -26.41 -14.74 -5.30
CA PRO A 158 -27.46 -14.52 -4.32
C PRO A 158 -26.97 -14.46 -2.86
N LEU A 159 -25.65 -14.62 -2.62
CA LEU A 159 -25.09 -14.52 -1.28
C LEU A 159 -25.09 -13.07 -0.79
N SER A 160 -25.27 -12.87 0.52
CA SER A 160 -25.23 -11.54 1.10
C SER A 160 -23.81 -10.98 1.13
N PHE A 161 -23.69 -9.66 1.18
CA PHE A 161 -22.43 -8.94 1.39
C PHE A 161 -21.65 -9.49 2.59
N GLN A 162 -22.34 -9.68 3.73
CA GLN A 162 -21.71 -10.20 4.96
C GLN A 162 -21.18 -11.64 4.79
N ALA A 163 -21.88 -12.48 4.01
CA ALA A 163 -21.39 -13.82 3.69
C ALA A 163 -20.08 -13.74 2.88
N GLY A 164 -20.00 -12.87 1.89
CA GLY A 164 -18.79 -12.64 1.10
C GLY A 164 -17.63 -12.14 1.95
N VAL A 165 -17.86 -11.16 2.83
CA VAL A 165 -16.87 -10.64 3.79
C VAL A 165 -16.32 -11.76 4.68
N LEU A 166 -17.21 -12.58 5.28
CA LEU A 166 -16.80 -13.68 6.16
C LEU A 166 -16.01 -14.76 5.43
N ILE A 167 -16.46 -15.17 4.24
CA ILE A 167 -15.78 -16.20 3.45
C ILE A 167 -14.39 -15.72 3.04
N ALA A 168 -14.23 -14.47 2.62
CA ALA A 168 -12.94 -13.91 2.27
C ALA A 168 -11.98 -13.90 3.47
N GLY A 169 -12.39 -13.38 4.62
CA GLY A 169 -11.54 -13.29 5.79
C GLY A 169 -11.13 -14.65 6.34
N ILE A 170 -12.07 -15.59 6.46
CA ILE A 170 -11.78 -16.97 6.92
C ILE A 170 -10.89 -17.68 5.88
N GLY A 171 -11.18 -17.52 4.59
CA GLY A 171 -10.42 -18.11 3.50
C GLY A 171 -8.96 -17.68 3.53
N VAL A 172 -8.68 -16.38 3.61
CA VAL A 172 -7.31 -15.83 3.70
C VAL A 172 -6.61 -16.32 4.96
N LEU A 173 -7.26 -16.22 6.12
CA LEU A 173 -6.68 -16.63 7.39
C LEU A 173 -6.29 -18.11 7.38
N SER A 174 -7.09 -18.97 6.74
CA SER A 174 -6.90 -20.44 6.75
C SER A 174 -5.55 -20.89 6.22
N TYR A 175 -5.02 -20.24 5.16
CA TYR A 175 -3.74 -20.60 4.59
C TYR A 175 -2.57 -19.75 5.12
N THR A 176 -2.83 -18.47 5.47
CA THR A 176 -1.78 -17.57 5.97
C THR A 176 -1.33 -17.95 7.38
N LEU A 177 -2.27 -18.38 8.24
CA LEU A 177 -2.00 -18.74 9.63
C LEU A 177 -0.94 -19.85 9.78
N TRP A 178 -0.85 -20.74 8.78
CA TRP A 178 -0.01 -21.93 8.85
C TRP A 178 1.46 -21.63 8.62
N SER A 179 1.80 -20.91 7.57
CA SER A 179 3.19 -20.71 7.12
C SER A 179 3.62 -19.24 7.03
N GLY A 180 2.78 -18.31 7.48
CA GLY A 180 3.09 -16.88 7.52
C GLY A 180 3.49 -16.33 6.15
N PHE A 181 4.57 -15.56 6.12
CA PHE A 181 5.07 -14.90 4.91
C PHE A 181 5.49 -15.86 3.78
N ARG A 182 5.96 -17.06 4.11
CA ARG A 182 6.33 -18.06 3.09
C ARG A 182 5.12 -18.53 2.27
N ALA A 183 3.97 -18.71 2.94
CA ALA A 183 2.74 -19.03 2.21
C ALA A 183 2.35 -17.88 1.29
N SER A 184 2.35 -16.64 1.81
CA SER A 184 2.00 -15.44 1.06
C SER A 184 2.82 -15.33 -0.24
N ILE A 185 4.16 -15.36 -0.18
CA ILE A 185 4.99 -15.18 -1.38
C ILE A 185 4.84 -16.29 -2.43
N LEU A 186 4.52 -17.53 -2.04
CA LEU A 186 4.27 -18.61 -2.99
C LEU A 186 2.89 -18.47 -3.64
N THR A 187 1.87 -18.19 -2.83
CA THR A 187 0.51 -17.98 -3.35
C THR A 187 0.45 -16.73 -4.23
N ASP A 188 1.14 -15.64 -3.85
CA ASP A 188 1.31 -14.44 -4.67
C ASP A 188 1.89 -14.75 -6.05
N PHE A 189 2.91 -15.61 -6.13
CA PHE A 189 3.49 -16.00 -7.42
C PHE A 189 2.46 -16.69 -8.31
N ALA A 190 1.71 -17.66 -7.79
CA ALA A 190 0.65 -18.33 -8.53
C ALA A 190 -0.47 -17.36 -8.93
N GLN A 191 -0.86 -16.48 -8.00
CA GLN A 191 -1.93 -15.50 -8.22
C GLN A 191 -1.54 -14.45 -9.27
N VAL A 192 -0.31 -13.90 -9.25
CA VAL A 192 0.10 -12.90 -10.25
C VAL A 192 0.19 -13.50 -11.65
N VAL A 193 0.65 -14.75 -11.78
CA VAL A 193 0.67 -15.45 -13.08
C VAL A 193 -0.76 -15.61 -13.61
N ALA A 194 -1.70 -16.01 -12.74
CA ALA A 194 -3.12 -16.09 -13.10
C ALA A 194 -3.69 -14.72 -13.45
N MET A 195 -3.45 -13.68 -12.64
CA MET A 195 -3.90 -12.31 -12.89
C MET A 195 -3.39 -11.76 -14.22
N MET A 196 -2.10 -11.90 -14.51
CA MET A 196 -1.52 -11.44 -15.78
C MET A 196 -2.12 -12.19 -16.97
N SER A 197 -2.26 -13.51 -16.87
CA SER A 197 -2.83 -14.32 -17.94
C SER A 197 -4.28 -13.93 -18.23
N ILE A 198 -5.09 -13.74 -17.18
CA ILE A 198 -6.49 -13.39 -17.35
C ILE A 198 -6.63 -11.92 -17.80
N ALA A 199 -5.82 -10.99 -17.27
CA ALA A 199 -5.86 -9.58 -17.68
C ALA A 199 -5.52 -9.41 -19.16
N VAL A 200 -4.53 -10.14 -19.69
CA VAL A 200 -4.17 -10.16 -21.12
C VAL A 200 -5.28 -10.71 -22.00
N VAL A 201 -6.14 -11.55 -21.46
CA VAL A 201 -7.29 -12.13 -22.20
C VAL A 201 -8.56 -11.30 -22.00
N ILE A 202 -8.88 -10.94 -20.75
CA ILE A 202 -10.15 -10.28 -20.40
C ILE A 202 -10.23 -8.87 -21.00
N ILE A 203 -9.21 -8.04 -20.85
CA ILE A 203 -9.26 -6.66 -21.33
C ILE A 203 -9.43 -6.60 -22.86
N PRO A 204 -8.63 -7.30 -23.67
CA PRO A 204 -8.86 -7.36 -25.11
C PRO A 204 -10.22 -7.98 -25.49
N TRP A 205 -10.67 -9.01 -24.76
CA TRP A 205 -11.97 -9.62 -25.03
C TRP A 205 -13.11 -8.62 -24.86
N VAL A 206 -13.13 -7.89 -23.75
CA VAL A 206 -14.13 -6.83 -23.50
C VAL A 206 -14.06 -5.79 -24.61
N TYR A 207 -12.87 -5.33 -24.98
CA TYR A 207 -12.66 -4.37 -26.06
C TYR A 207 -13.29 -4.81 -27.38
N PHE A 208 -12.98 -6.03 -27.85
CA PHE A 208 -13.51 -6.54 -29.10
C PHE A 208 -15.02 -6.86 -29.03
N SER A 209 -15.49 -7.40 -27.90
CA SER A 209 -16.91 -7.71 -27.69
C SER A 209 -17.79 -6.46 -27.59
N ALA A 210 -17.22 -5.35 -27.12
CA ALA A 210 -17.90 -4.05 -27.06
C ALA A 210 -17.98 -3.33 -28.41
N GLY A 211 -17.37 -3.86 -29.47
CA GLY A 211 -17.34 -3.26 -30.81
C GLY A 211 -16.01 -2.62 -31.21
N GLY A 212 -14.96 -2.79 -30.41
CA GLY A 212 -13.59 -2.37 -30.72
C GLY A 212 -13.46 -0.86 -30.95
N SER A 213 -12.63 -0.49 -31.92
CA SER A 213 -12.35 0.91 -32.25
C SER A 213 -13.57 1.71 -32.73
N GLU A 214 -14.53 1.04 -33.40
CA GLU A 214 -15.74 1.72 -33.92
C GLU A 214 -16.62 2.18 -32.77
N ALA A 215 -16.84 1.32 -31.76
CA ALA A 215 -17.63 1.67 -30.58
C ALA A 215 -16.97 2.78 -29.74
N LEU A 216 -15.64 2.73 -29.59
CA LEU A 216 -14.92 3.78 -28.88
C LEU A 216 -14.93 5.11 -29.64
N GLN A 217 -14.86 5.06 -31.00
CA GLN A 217 -14.94 6.27 -31.82
C GLN A 217 -16.30 6.94 -31.68
N ALA A 218 -17.40 6.15 -31.67
CA ALA A 218 -18.74 6.66 -31.39
C ALA A 218 -18.85 7.20 -29.94
N GLY A 219 -18.10 6.65 -29.01
CA GLY A 219 -18.05 7.07 -27.60
C GLY A 219 -17.47 8.48 -27.38
N TYR A 220 -16.67 9.00 -28.33
CA TYR A 220 -16.17 10.37 -28.25
C TYR A 220 -17.27 11.43 -28.24
N ASP A 221 -18.43 11.12 -28.84
CA ASP A 221 -19.59 12.03 -28.84
C ASP A 221 -20.34 12.01 -27.49
N ILE A 222 -20.03 11.05 -26.62
CA ILE A 222 -20.69 10.88 -25.30
C ILE A 222 -19.90 11.54 -24.19
N ILE A 223 -18.55 11.50 -24.26
CA ILE A 223 -17.67 12.04 -23.24
C ILE A 223 -17.55 13.58 -23.37
N THR A 224 -17.29 14.24 -22.25
CA THR A 224 -17.03 15.70 -22.22
C THR A 224 -15.66 16.02 -22.83
N GLU A 225 -15.48 17.28 -23.28
CA GLU A 225 -14.17 17.77 -23.74
C GLU A 225 -13.08 17.56 -22.67
N GLU A 226 -13.41 17.71 -21.42
CA GLU A 226 -12.50 17.51 -20.29
C GLU A 226 -12.11 16.04 -20.12
N GLN A 227 -13.07 15.10 -20.26
CA GLN A 227 -12.80 13.66 -20.22
C GLN A 227 -12.03 13.15 -21.46
N ALA A 228 -12.12 13.86 -22.58
CA ALA A 228 -11.35 13.61 -23.79
C ALA A 228 -9.93 14.19 -23.73
N ASP A 229 -9.65 15.10 -22.80
CA ASP A 229 -8.33 15.69 -22.60
C ASP A 229 -7.45 14.77 -21.75
N PHE A 230 -6.36 14.27 -22.34
CA PHE A 230 -5.37 13.45 -21.64
C PHE A 230 -4.67 14.23 -20.50
N PHE A 231 -4.58 15.54 -20.59
CA PHE A 231 -4.00 16.44 -19.59
C PHE A 231 -5.06 17.24 -18.81
N SER A 232 -6.25 16.68 -18.65
CA SER A 232 -7.34 17.31 -17.89
C SER A 232 -6.82 17.85 -16.56
N MET A 233 -7.03 19.16 -16.33
CA MET A 233 -6.56 19.81 -15.11
C MET A 233 -7.30 19.27 -13.88
N THR A 234 -8.59 18.97 -14.00
CA THR A 234 -9.38 18.33 -12.94
C THR A 234 -8.81 16.95 -12.57
N ALA A 235 -8.51 16.10 -13.55
CA ALA A 235 -7.89 14.81 -13.30
C ALA A 235 -6.51 14.95 -12.64
N ILE A 236 -5.71 15.93 -13.06
CA ILE A 236 -4.40 16.20 -12.46
C ILE A 236 -4.55 16.61 -10.99
N LEU A 237 -5.50 17.47 -10.65
CA LEU A 237 -5.62 18.05 -9.31
C LEU A 237 -6.38 17.16 -8.33
N GLU A 238 -7.43 16.49 -8.77
CA GLU A 238 -8.26 15.65 -7.92
C GLU A 238 -7.71 14.24 -7.76
N GLN A 239 -6.97 13.73 -8.76
CA GLN A 239 -6.42 12.37 -8.77
C GLN A 239 -4.90 12.34 -8.84
N GLY A 240 -4.32 12.99 -9.86
CA GLY A 240 -2.89 12.90 -10.14
C GLY A 240 -2.01 13.44 -9.02
N ALA A 241 -2.27 14.65 -8.54
CA ALA A 241 -1.48 15.29 -7.50
C ALA A 241 -1.59 14.60 -6.13
N PRO A 242 -2.79 14.21 -5.64
CA PRO A 242 -2.89 13.42 -4.42
C PRO A 242 -2.14 12.08 -4.50
N PHE A 243 -2.25 11.36 -5.62
CA PHE A 243 -1.51 10.11 -5.82
C PHE A 243 0.00 10.33 -5.90
N PHE A 244 0.44 11.36 -6.62
CA PHE A 244 1.86 11.74 -6.67
C PHE A 244 2.43 12.02 -5.27
N VAL A 245 1.73 12.76 -4.44
CA VAL A 245 2.13 13.05 -3.05
C VAL A 245 2.16 11.76 -2.22
N ALA A 246 1.24 10.83 -2.46
CA ALA A 246 1.17 9.56 -1.76
C ALA A 246 2.30 8.57 -2.13
N VAL A 247 3.02 8.76 -3.27
CA VAL A 247 4.05 7.83 -3.75
C VAL A 247 5.07 7.48 -2.66
N LEU A 248 5.70 8.47 -2.05
CA LEU A 248 6.68 8.23 -1.00
C LEU A 248 6.05 7.73 0.30
N ALA A 249 4.84 8.19 0.63
CA ALA A 249 4.12 7.76 1.82
C ALA A 249 3.91 6.24 1.82
N TYR A 250 3.37 5.72 0.75
CA TYR A 250 3.16 4.28 0.58
C TYR A 250 4.46 3.50 0.43
N ALA A 251 5.45 4.04 -0.29
CA ALA A 251 6.75 3.39 -0.46
C ALA A 251 7.48 3.19 0.87
N ILE A 252 7.45 4.18 1.78
CA ILE A 252 8.22 4.18 3.03
C ILE A 252 7.39 3.73 4.23
N GLY A 253 6.11 4.10 4.28
CA GLY A 253 5.24 3.84 5.43
C GLY A 253 4.66 2.43 5.48
N ASN A 254 4.63 1.69 4.37
CA ASN A 254 3.94 0.41 4.29
C ASN A 254 4.86 -0.77 4.65
N GLN A 255 4.53 -1.49 5.73
CA GLN A 255 5.31 -2.64 6.19
C GLN A 255 5.26 -3.83 5.21
N THR A 256 4.21 -4.01 4.41
CA THR A 256 4.16 -5.10 3.42
C THR A 256 5.22 -4.94 2.34
N ILE A 257 5.52 -3.68 1.94
CA ILE A 257 6.63 -3.34 1.04
C ILE A 257 7.97 -3.56 1.73
N ALA A 258 8.12 -3.04 2.96
CA ALA A 258 9.34 -3.19 3.74
C ALA A 258 9.67 -4.67 4.01
N GLN A 259 8.68 -5.49 4.31
CA GLN A 259 8.84 -6.92 4.51
C GLN A 259 9.41 -7.62 3.26
N ARG A 260 8.94 -7.27 2.06
CA ARG A 260 9.48 -7.79 0.80
C ARG A 260 10.88 -7.28 0.50
N LEU A 261 11.19 -6.04 0.88
CA LEU A 261 12.54 -5.50 0.81
C LEU A 261 13.53 -6.31 1.68
N PHE A 262 13.12 -6.71 2.89
CA PHE A 262 13.96 -7.51 3.78
C PHE A 262 13.98 -9.00 3.41
N ALA A 263 12.97 -9.50 2.72
CA ALA A 263 12.87 -10.88 2.27
C ALA A 263 13.70 -11.19 1.01
N VAL A 264 13.80 -10.25 0.06
CA VAL A 264 14.54 -10.44 -1.18
C VAL A 264 16.05 -10.46 -0.95
N ARG A 265 16.78 -11.24 -1.72
CA ARG A 265 18.25 -11.16 -1.72
C ARG A 265 18.72 -9.75 -2.06
N GLN A 266 19.73 -9.27 -1.36
CA GLN A 266 20.20 -7.87 -1.46
C GLN A 266 20.64 -7.47 -2.88
N ASP A 267 21.29 -8.38 -3.61
CA ASP A 267 21.72 -8.18 -5.00
C ASP A 267 20.54 -8.06 -6.00
N LEU A 268 19.34 -8.53 -5.61
CA LEU A 268 18.14 -8.58 -6.42
C LEU A 268 17.13 -7.46 -6.12
N ILE A 269 17.39 -6.57 -5.17
CA ILE A 269 16.46 -5.49 -4.80
C ILE A 269 16.09 -4.64 -6.03
N LYS A 270 17.09 -4.12 -6.74
CA LYS A 270 16.86 -3.25 -7.91
C LYS A 270 16.01 -3.92 -9.01
N PRO A 271 16.41 -5.07 -9.57
CA PRO A 271 15.63 -5.70 -10.63
C PRO A 271 14.23 -6.12 -10.16
N THR A 272 14.08 -6.57 -8.91
CA THR A 272 12.79 -6.96 -8.34
C THR A 272 11.79 -5.81 -8.34
N PHE A 273 12.16 -4.67 -7.76
CA PHE A 273 11.23 -3.55 -7.64
C PHE A 273 10.96 -2.85 -8.97
N ILE A 274 11.93 -2.79 -9.89
CA ILE A 274 11.68 -2.29 -11.26
C ILE A 274 10.68 -3.20 -11.99
N THR A 275 10.88 -4.53 -11.95
CA THR A 275 9.98 -5.47 -12.62
C THR A 275 8.57 -5.44 -12.03
N ALA A 276 8.46 -5.37 -10.70
CA ALA A 276 7.17 -5.25 -10.03
C ALA A 276 6.45 -3.93 -10.39
N THR A 277 7.17 -2.82 -10.51
CA THR A 277 6.63 -1.53 -10.96
C THR A 277 6.02 -1.64 -12.36
N LEU A 278 6.73 -2.26 -13.30
CA LEU A 278 6.23 -2.46 -14.67
C LEU A 278 5.03 -3.42 -14.71
N GLY A 279 5.10 -4.51 -13.94
CA GLY A 279 4.01 -5.48 -13.84
C GLY A 279 2.73 -4.86 -13.29
N TYR A 280 2.83 -4.14 -12.19
CA TYR A 280 1.70 -3.41 -11.60
C TYR A 280 1.13 -2.37 -12.57
N GLY A 281 2.00 -1.47 -13.09
CA GLY A 281 1.56 -0.37 -13.94
C GLY A 281 0.80 -0.84 -15.17
N SER A 282 1.29 -1.88 -15.86
CA SER A 282 0.64 -2.41 -17.06
C SER A 282 -0.73 -3.01 -16.77
N ILE A 283 -0.88 -3.77 -15.68
CA ILE A 283 -2.17 -4.37 -15.32
C ILE A 283 -3.18 -3.31 -14.89
N VAL A 284 -2.76 -2.37 -14.03
CA VAL A 284 -3.67 -1.39 -13.45
C VAL A 284 -4.10 -0.32 -14.45
N ILE A 285 -3.21 0.11 -15.35
CA ILE A 285 -3.61 0.97 -16.48
C ILE A 285 -4.64 0.25 -17.35
N GLY A 286 -4.44 -1.05 -17.64
CA GLY A 286 -5.42 -1.86 -18.37
C GLY A 286 -6.78 -1.94 -17.68
N LEU A 287 -6.82 -2.09 -16.36
CA LEU A 287 -8.07 -2.07 -15.59
C LEU A 287 -8.75 -0.68 -15.65
N GLY A 288 -7.97 0.39 -15.61
CA GLY A 288 -8.48 1.75 -15.81
C GLY A 288 -9.12 1.95 -17.19
N MET A 289 -8.57 1.31 -18.22
CA MET A 289 -9.15 1.33 -19.56
C MET A 289 -10.52 0.66 -19.64
N LEU A 290 -10.83 -0.33 -18.78
CA LEU A 290 -12.20 -0.88 -18.68
C LEU A 290 -13.20 0.17 -18.18
N GLY A 291 -12.80 1.01 -17.23
CA GLY A 291 -13.63 2.13 -16.77
C GLY A 291 -13.85 3.20 -17.86
N LEU A 292 -12.80 3.55 -18.59
CA LEU A 292 -12.89 4.44 -19.75
C LEU A 292 -13.83 3.86 -20.82
N MET A 293 -13.72 2.57 -21.14
CA MET A 293 -14.62 1.92 -22.07
C MET A 293 -16.07 1.96 -21.58
N ALA A 294 -16.32 1.74 -20.28
CA ALA A 294 -17.65 1.85 -19.71
C ALA A 294 -18.23 3.27 -19.90
N LEU A 295 -17.45 4.31 -19.68
CA LEU A 295 -17.81 5.69 -19.91
C LEU A 295 -18.19 5.92 -21.39
N MET A 296 -17.31 5.53 -22.32
CA MET A 296 -17.51 5.72 -23.77
C MET A 296 -18.66 4.90 -24.35
N LEU A 297 -19.02 3.80 -23.70
CA LEU A 297 -20.20 2.98 -24.07
C LEU A 297 -21.50 3.48 -23.41
N GLY A 298 -21.44 4.57 -22.63
CA GLY A 298 -22.61 5.14 -21.97
C GLY A 298 -23.18 4.25 -20.85
N ILE A 299 -22.35 3.37 -20.27
CA ILE A 299 -22.78 2.51 -19.16
C ILE A 299 -22.96 3.35 -17.90
N VAL A 300 -24.17 3.33 -17.33
CA VAL A 300 -24.44 3.97 -16.04
C VAL A 300 -24.20 2.97 -14.93
N PRO A 301 -23.42 3.30 -13.89
CA PRO A 301 -23.18 2.43 -12.75
C PRO A 301 -24.50 2.05 -12.06
N HIS A 302 -24.67 0.77 -11.74
CA HIS A 302 -25.84 0.27 -11.03
C HIS A 302 -25.99 0.96 -9.68
N GLU A 303 -27.19 1.40 -9.35
CA GLU A 303 -27.50 2.18 -8.13
C GLU A 303 -26.66 3.47 -7.98
N GLY A 304 -26.04 3.93 -9.06
CA GLY A 304 -25.13 5.09 -9.02
C GLY A 304 -23.77 4.82 -8.34
N ASP A 305 -23.48 3.57 -7.97
CA ASP A 305 -22.23 3.18 -7.33
C ASP A 305 -21.14 2.84 -8.38
N PRO A 306 -20.08 3.66 -8.52
CA PRO A 306 -18.99 3.42 -9.46
C PRO A 306 -18.24 2.10 -9.23
N ASN A 307 -18.30 1.51 -8.03
CA ASN A 307 -17.71 0.20 -7.76
C ASN A 307 -18.35 -0.92 -8.60
N ASN A 308 -19.56 -0.70 -9.10
CA ASN A 308 -20.27 -1.66 -9.94
C ASN A 308 -19.79 -1.67 -11.41
N ILE A 309 -18.98 -0.71 -11.86
CA ILE A 309 -18.51 -0.60 -13.26
C ILE A 309 -17.82 -1.88 -13.74
N ILE A 310 -16.84 -2.38 -12.97
CA ILE A 310 -16.09 -3.58 -13.38
C ILE A 310 -16.97 -4.83 -13.43
N PRO A 311 -17.78 -5.17 -12.40
CA PRO A 311 -18.71 -6.30 -12.47
C PRO A 311 -19.73 -6.16 -13.60
N GLN A 312 -20.22 -4.93 -13.88
CA GLN A 312 -21.13 -4.67 -15.00
C GLN A 312 -20.47 -4.95 -16.34
N MET A 313 -19.25 -4.42 -16.57
CA MET A 313 -18.50 -4.68 -17.79
C MET A 313 -18.23 -6.17 -17.99
N ALA A 314 -17.85 -6.88 -16.93
CA ALA A 314 -17.68 -8.32 -16.97
C ALA A 314 -18.98 -9.05 -17.34
N SER A 315 -20.10 -8.70 -16.70
CA SER A 315 -21.40 -9.31 -16.96
C SER A 315 -21.94 -9.04 -18.36
N ALA A 316 -21.68 -7.84 -18.91
CA ALA A 316 -22.20 -7.45 -20.22
C ALA A 316 -21.41 -8.07 -21.41
N TYR A 317 -20.10 -8.25 -21.25
CA TYR A 317 -19.22 -8.57 -22.39
C TYR A 317 -18.47 -9.88 -22.27
N LEU A 318 -18.45 -10.55 -21.11
CA LEU A 318 -17.77 -11.82 -20.94
C LEU A 318 -18.73 -13.01 -20.99
N PRO A 319 -18.35 -14.14 -21.59
CA PRO A 319 -19.10 -15.38 -21.45
C PRO A 319 -19.00 -15.94 -20.01
N PRO A 320 -19.96 -16.76 -19.54
CA PRO A 320 -20.03 -17.23 -18.14
C PRO A 320 -18.74 -17.82 -17.58
N VAL A 321 -17.99 -18.58 -18.39
CA VAL A 321 -16.69 -19.15 -17.97
C VAL A 321 -15.66 -18.06 -17.69
N MET A 322 -15.63 -17.01 -18.52
CA MET A 322 -14.71 -15.89 -18.30
C MET A 322 -15.14 -15.00 -17.12
N ILE A 323 -16.44 -14.88 -16.83
CA ILE A 323 -16.91 -14.23 -15.61
C ILE A 323 -16.44 -15.02 -14.38
N ALA A 324 -16.47 -16.36 -14.43
CA ALA A 324 -15.96 -17.20 -13.33
C ALA A 324 -14.43 -17.02 -13.15
N LEU A 325 -13.66 -16.98 -14.23
CA LEU A 325 -12.24 -16.69 -14.16
C LEU A 325 -11.96 -15.28 -13.63
N PHE A 326 -12.73 -14.29 -14.08
CA PHE A 326 -12.67 -12.93 -13.56
C PHE A 326 -12.96 -12.86 -12.06
N PHE A 327 -14.01 -13.56 -11.59
CA PHE A 327 -14.35 -13.67 -10.17
C PHE A 327 -13.17 -14.21 -9.35
N VAL A 328 -12.56 -15.31 -9.81
CA VAL A 328 -11.39 -15.92 -9.15
C VAL A 328 -10.19 -14.97 -9.16
N LEU A 329 -9.97 -14.23 -10.26
CA LEU A 329 -8.91 -13.23 -10.38
C LEU A 329 -9.06 -12.13 -9.33
N VAL A 330 -10.24 -11.56 -9.20
CA VAL A 330 -10.48 -10.47 -8.23
C VAL A 330 -10.34 -11.01 -6.80
N ILE A 331 -10.95 -12.14 -6.47
CA ILE A 331 -10.79 -12.77 -5.14
C ILE A 331 -9.31 -13.09 -4.86
N GLY A 332 -8.56 -13.57 -5.84
CA GLY A 332 -7.12 -13.82 -5.72
C GLY A 332 -6.33 -12.57 -5.41
N SER A 333 -6.61 -11.48 -6.10
CA SER A 333 -6.00 -10.17 -5.87
C SER A 333 -6.25 -9.65 -4.46
N LEU A 334 -7.51 -9.65 -4.03
CA LEU A 334 -7.90 -9.21 -2.68
C LEU A 334 -7.24 -10.05 -1.59
N SER A 335 -7.14 -11.37 -1.83
CA SER A 335 -6.55 -12.31 -0.89
C SER A 335 -5.05 -12.16 -0.77
N SER A 336 -4.33 -11.89 -1.87
CA SER A 336 -2.87 -11.67 -1.90
C SER A 336 -2.46 -10.46 -1.06
N THR A 337 -3.23 -9.39 -1.09
CA THR A 337 -2.94 -8.23 -0.25
C THR A 337 -3.31 -8.49 1.21
N ALA A 338 -4.45 -9.11 1.45
CA ALA A 338 -4.90 -9.40 2.81
C ALA A 338 -3.95 -10.37 3.54
N ASP A 339 -3.44 -11.41 2.89
CA ASP A 339 -2.46 -12.32 3.51
C ASP A 339 -1.12 -11.63 3.79
N SER A 340 -0.73 -10.70 2.92
CA SER A 340 0.45 -9.87 3.09
C SER A 340 0.32 -8.93 4.30
N ASP A 341 -0.85 -8.32 4.48
CA ASP A 341 -1.14 -7.50 5.66
C ASP A 341 -1.13 -8.32 6.94
N LEU A 342 -1.74 -9.51 6.94
CA LEU A 342 -1.70 -10.42 8.09
C LEU A 342 -0.26 -10.83 8.45
N SER A 343 0.56 -11.14 7.44
CA SER A 343 1.97 -11.47 7.62
C SER A 343 2.78 -10.29 8.16
N ALA A 344 2.54 -9.07 7.65
CA ALA A 344 3.19 -7.86 8.12
C ALA A 344 2.82 -7.52 9.58
N LEU A 345 1.54 -7.66 9.93
CA LEU A 345 1.05 -7.48 11.31
C LEU A 345 1.65 -8.49 12.28
N ALA A 346 1.78 -9.75 11.85
CA ALA A 346 2.46 -10.78 12.64
C ALA A 346 3.94 -10.41 12.87
N ALA A 347 4.65 -9.96 11.84
CA ALA A 347 6.04 -9.54 11.95
C ALA A 347 6.21 -8.35 12.91
N ILE A 348 5.32 -7.34 12.85
CA ILE A 348 5.30 -6.20 13.78
C ILE A 348 5.09 -6.69 15.23
N MET A 349 4.12 -7.55 15.46
CA MET A 349 3.87 -8.09 16.80
C MET A 349 5.05 -8.88 17.32
N MET A 350 5.61 -9.77 16.49
CA MET A 350 6.71 -10.65 16.88
C MET A 350 7.99 -9.86 17.15
N THR A 351 8.36 -8.95 16.25
CA THR A 351 9.61 -8.19 16.31
C THR A 351 9.47 -6.97 17.22
N ASP A 352 8.54 -6.07 16.87
CA ASP A 352 8.50 -4.72 17.46
C ASP A 352 7.84 -4.72 18.83
N ILE A 353 6.71 -5.39 18.98
CA ILE A 353 5.97 -5.37 20.24
C ILE A 353 6.56 -6.36 21.23
N TYR A 354 6.63 -7.65 20.85
CA TYR A 354 7.10 -8.67 21.78
C TYR A 354 8.63 -8.70 21.86
N GLY A 355 9.33 -8.89 20.75
CA GLY A 355 10.78 -9.14 20.70
C GLY A 355 11.60 -8.02 21.33
N ARG A 356 11.34 -6.79 20.92
CA ARG A 356 12.12 -5.64 21.37
C ARG A 356 11.58 -5.01 22.65
N ASN A 357 10.28 -4.79 22.77
CA ASN A 357 9.72 -4.03 23.89
C ASN A 357 9.33 -4.90 25.10
N LEU A 358 8.64 -6.04 24.89
CA LEU A 358 8.17 -6.86 26.02
C LEU A 358 9.23 -7.86 26.50
N ALA A 359 9.91 -8.53 25.59
CA ALA A 359 10.95 -9.52 25.93
C ALA A 359 12.32 -8.88 26.21
N LYS A 360 12.47 -7.58 25.98
CA LYS A 360 13.70 -6.82 26.24
C LYS A 360 14.95 -7.51 25.67
N GLY A 361 14.91 -7.89 24.40
CA GLY A 361 16.03 -8.58 23.73
C GLY A 361 16.21 -10.06 24.10
N ASN A 362 15.28 -10.67 24.86
CA ASN A 362 15.28 -12.10 25.18
C ASN A 362 13.99 -12.80 24.71
N PRO A 363 13.67 -12.76 23.42
CA PRO A 363 12.44 -13.34 22.92
C PRO A 363 12.48 -14.88 22.96
N ASN A 364 11.33 -15.47 23.25
CA ASN A 364 11.15 -16.90 23.16
C ASN A 364 10.54 -17.23 21.78
N PRO A 365 11.22 -18.00 20.90
CA PRO A 365 10.77 -18.29 19.53
C PRO A 365 9.35 -18.87 19.47
N ARG A 366 9.01 -19.81 20.35
CA ARG A 366 7.65 -20.40 20.40
C ARG A 366 6.58 -19.38 20.76
N LYS A 367 6.89 -18.45 21.70
CA LYS A 367 5.97 -17.35 22.04
C LYS A 367 5.84 -16.34 20.90
N MET A 368 6.94 -16.05 20.17
CA MET A 368 6.89 -15.19 18.99
C MET A 368 5.91 -15.75 17.95
N LEU A 369 6.09 -17.00 17.55
CA LEU A 369 5.22 -17.65 16.57
C LEU A 369 3.75 -17.71 17.03
N LEU A 370 3.52 -18.03 18.31
CA LEU A 370 2.16 -18.01 18.87
C LEU A 370 1.53 -16.62 18.81
N LEU A 371 2.27 -15.58 19.20
CA LEU A 371 1.78 -14.19 19.18
C LEU A 371 1.54 -13.71 17.75
N GLY A 372 2.41 -14.08 16.79
CA GLY A 372 2.20 -13.79 15.38
C GLY A 372 0.88 -14.37 14.87
N ARG A 373 0.61 -15.64 15.15
CA ARG A 373 -0.66 -16.30 14.76
C ARG A 373 -1.88 -15.69 15.44
N LEU A 374 -1.80 -15.39 16.74
CA LEU A 374 -2.88 -14.72 17.46
C LEU A 374 -3.16 -13.33 16.87
N THR A 375 -2.12 -12.62 16.48
CA THR A 375 -2.26 -11.31 15.81
C THR A 375 -3.00 -11.43 14.49
N MET A 376 -2.67 -12.44 13.66
CA MET A 376 -3.40 -12.68 12.41
C MET A 376 -4.91 -12.93 12.67
N ILE A 377 -5.25 -13.74 13.68
CA ILE A 377 -6.66 -13.99 14.06
C ILE A 377 -7.34 -12.70 14.49
N VAL A 378 -6.73 -11.94 15.42
CA VAL A 378 -7.31 -10.69 15.94
C VAL A 378 -7.43 -9.65 14.83
N ALA A 379 -6.43 -9.52 13.97
CA ALA A 379 -6.45 -8.59 12.83
C ALA A 379 -7.52 -8.96 11.81
N THR A 380 -7.69 -10.25 11.50
CA THR A 380 -8.79 -10.71 10.64
C THR A 380 -10.14 -10.35 11.26
N MET A 381 -10.35 -10.61 12.54
CA MET A 381 -11.60 -10.24 13.23
C MET A 381 -11.84 -8.73 13.18
N ALA A 382 -10.81 -7.92 13.43
CA ALA A 382 -10.92 -6.46 13.33
C ALA A 382 -11.28 -6.01 11.91
N GLY A 383 -10.60 -6.55 10.90
CA GLY A 383 -10.90 -6.27 9.49
C GLY A 383 -12.33 -6.66 9.10
N LEU A 384 -12.82 -7.83 9.54
CA LEU A 384 -14.19 -8.29 9.31
C LEU A 384 -15.25 -7.38 9.96
N ILE A 385 -15.00 -6.99 11.22
CA ILE A 385 -15.91 -6.08 11.94
C ILE A 385 -15.96 -4.72 11.23
N LEU A 386 -14.80 -4.15 10.89
CA LEU A 386 -14.73 -2.86 10.21
C LEU A 386 -15.35 -2.92 8.81
N ALA A 387 -15.11 -4.00 8.05
CA ALA A 387 -15.70 -4.21 6.73
C ALA A 387 -17.24 -4.29 6.78
N SER A 388 -17.82 -4.81 7.87
CA SER A 388 -19.27 -4.91 8.04
C SER A 388 -19.97 -3.54 8.16
N PHE A 389 -19.24 -2.46 8.47
CA PHE A 389 -19.77 -1.09 8.49
C PHE A 389 -19.82 -0.43 7.11
N ALA A 390 -19.29 -1.07 6.06
CA ALA A 390 -19.24 -0.56 4.69
C ALA A 390 -18.74 0.89 4.60
N LEU A 391 -17.62 1.18 5.28
CA LEU A 391 -17.01 2.51 5.31
C LEU A 391 -16.48 2.90 3.92
N ASP A 392 -16.45 4.21 3.65
CA ASP A 392 -15.93 4.75 2.41
C ASP A 392 -14.43 4.43 2.25
N ILE A 393 -14.11 3.63 1.23
CA ILE A 393 -12.77 3.14 0.94
C ILE A 393 -11.82 4.31 0.64
N LEU A 394 -12.27 5.29 -0.14
CA LEU A 394 -11.43 6.42 -0.56
C LEU A 394 -11.03 7.30 0.62
N VAL A 395 -11.96 7.56 1.53
CA VAL A 395 -11.69 8.35 2.76
C VAL A 395 -10.64 7.65 3.63
N MET A 396 -10.73 6.33 3.77
CA MET A 396 -9.76 5.54 4.55
C MET A 396 -8.37 5.54 3.91
N LEU A 397 -8.28 5.42 2.59
CA LEU A 397 -7.02 5.47 1.85
C LEU A 397 -6.30 6.81 2.00
N VAL A 398 -7.05 7.91 1.90
CA VAL A 398 -6.50 9.27 2.08
C VAL A 398 -5.95 9.44 3.50
N PHE A 399 -6.65 8.95 4.51
CA PHE A 399 -6.18 9.00 5.90
C PHE A 399 -4.85 8.24 6.09
N VAL A 400 -4.76 7.01 5.56
CA VAL A 400 -3.52 6.20 5.60
C VAL A 400 -2.38 6.89 4.86
N GLY A 401 -2.64 7.43 3.67
CA GLY A 401 -1.65 8.16 2.88
C GLY A 401 -1.07 9.36 3.63
N ALA A 402 -1.89 10.09 4.37
CA ALA A 402 -1.44 11.23 5.16
C ALA A 402 -0.66 10.82 6.43
N LEU A 403 -1.13 9.75 7.10
CA LEU A 403 -0.44 9.16 8.26
C LEU A 403 1.00 8.78 7.86
N TRP A 404 1.16 8.07 6.76
CA TRP A 404 2.47 7.68 6.26
C TRP A 404 3.26 8.87 5.68
N GLY A 405 2.60 9.88 5.13
CA GLY A 405 3.25 11.11 4.66
C GLY A 405 4.04 11.82 5.76
N ALA A 406 3.50 11.90 6.97
CA ALA A 406 4.19 12.47 8.13
C ALA A 406 5.43 11.68 8.55
N ILE A 407 5.53 10.39 8.20
CA ILE A 407 6.63 9.49 8.57
C ILE A 407 7.79 9.57 7.58
N VAL A 408 7.55 9.90 6.31
CA VAL A 408 8.52 9.77 5.21
C VAL A 408 9.83 10.48 5.51
N PHE A 409 9.78 11.78 5.78
CA PHE A 409 11.00 12.55 6.02
C PHE A 409 11.74 12.09 7.29
N PRO A 410 11.09 11.92 8.46
CA PRO A 410 11.76 11.42 9.65
C PRO A 410 12.46 10.07 9.44
N VAL A 411 11.84 9.11 8.75
CA VAL A 411 12.43 7.78 8.48
C VAL A 411 13.66 7.90 7.56
N ILE A 412 13.51 8.59 6.43
CA ILE A 412 14.63 8.77 5.49
C ILE A 412 15.78 9.54 6.16
N ALA A 413 15.46 10.67 6.81
CA ALA A 413 16.46 11.46 7.51
C ALA A 413 17.19 10.64 8.59
N SER A 414 16.50 9.78 9.33
CA SER A 414 17.11 8.91 10.35
C SER A 414 18.17 7.94 9.80
N CYS A 415 18.09 7.59 8.52
CA CYS A 415 19.05 6.70 7.87
C CYS A 415 20.18 7.41 7.11
N TYR A 416 20.07 8.72 6.87
CA TYR A 416 21.03 9.50 6.10
C TYR A 416 21.64 10.68 6.87
N TRP A 417 21.03 11.12 7.96
CA TRP A 417 21.46 12.26 8.76
C TRP A 417 21.67 11.86 10.22
N ASN A 418 22.90 11.89 10.68
CA ASN A 418 23.33 11.40 11.98
C ASN A 418 22.80 12.21 13.18
N ARG A 419 22.28 13.44 12.96
CA ARG A 419 21.80 14.34 14.03
C ARG A 419 20.33 14.17 14.38
N VAL A 420 19.56 13.36 13.64
CA VAL A 420 18.15 13.12 13.96
C VAL A 420 18.04 12.43 15.31
N THR A 421 17.29 13.03 16.23
CA THR A 421 17.07 12.49 17.58
C THR A 421 15.73 11.74 17.67
N ASN A 422 15.59 10.89 18.68
CA ASN A 422 14.30 10.21 18.96
C ASN A 422 13.16 11.21 19.17
N GLN A 423 13.40 12.29 19.92
CA GLN A 423 12.40 13.34 20.16
C GLN A 423 12.04 14.08 18.86
N ALA A 424 13.03 14.37 17.99
CA ALA A 424 12.77 14.99 16.70
C ALA A 424 11.87 14.12 15.83
N PHE A 425 12.11 12.81 15.80
CA PHE A 425 11.26 11.86 15.06
C PHE A 425 9.82 11.85 15.60
N ILE A 426 9.66 11.67 16.93
CA ILE A 426 8.34 11.56 17.58
C ILE A 426 7.51 12.82 17.33
N TRP A 427 8.06 13.99 17.65
CA TRP A 427 7.32 15.25 17.51
C TRP A 427 7.07 15.63 16.05
N ALA A 428 7.96 15.25 15.13
CA ALA A 428 7.75 15.45 13.70
C ALA A 428 6.52 14.68 13.21
N VAL A 429 6.41 13.40 13.55
CA VAL A 429 5.26 12.58 13.12
C VAL A 429 3.98 13.06 13.76
N LEU A 430 3.96 13.25 15.08
CA LEU A 430 2.77 13.70 15.82
C LEU A 430 2.32 15.10 15.37
N GLY A 431 3.25 16.04 15.18
CA GLY A 431 2.95 17.38 14.70
C GLY A 431 2.44 17.39 13.24
N GLY A 432 3.04 16.57 12.38
CA GLY A 432 2.57 16.41 10.99
C GLY A 432 1.14 15.88 10.94
N LEU A 433 0.82 14.86 11.74
CA LEU A 433 -0.53 14.30 11.84
C LEU A 433 -1.55 15.28 12.44
N LEU A 434 -1.14 16.02 13.47
CA LEU A 434 -2.02 17.04 14.07
C LEU A 434 -2.41 18.09 13.04
N LEU A 435 -1.42 18.65 12.32
CA LEU A 435 -1.69 19.69 11.33
C LEU A 435 -2.46 19.16 10.11
N PHE A 436 -2.20 17.92 9.69
CA PHE A 436 -3.05 17.23 8.71
C PHE A 436 -4.51 17.19 9.16
N THR A 437 -4.76 16.76 10.40
CA THR A 437 -6.11 16.64 10.97
C THR A 437 -6.82 18.00 11.00
N VAL A 438 -6.11 19.06 11.39
CA VAL A 438 -6.66 20.43 11.39
C VAL A 438 -7.12 20.85 9.99
N VAL A 439 -6.31 20.61 8.96
CA VAL A 439 -6.64 20.95 7.57
C VAL A 439 -7.75 20.06 7.03
N ARG A 440 -7.62 18.73 7.17
CA ARG A 440 -8.52 17.77 6.53
C ARG A 440 -9.96 17.85 7.06
N PHE A 441 -10.12 18.13 8.35
CA PHE A 441 -11.42 18.25 9.00
C PHE A 441 -11.85 19.70 9.22
N GLU A 442 -11.13 20.66 8.62
CA GLU A 442 -11.45 22.08 8.66
C GLU A 442 -11.68 22.61 10.09
N LEU A 443 -10.87 22.12 11.05
CA LEU A 443 -11.01 22.48 12.47
C LEU A 443 -10.71 23.97 12.73
N LEU A 444 -10.06 24.64 11.79
CA LEU A 444 -9.84 26.08 11.78
C LEU A 444 -10.33 26.68 10.46
N PRO A 445 -10.87 27.90 10.47
CA PRO A 445 -11.29 28.55 9.23
C PRO A 445 -10.07 28.83 8.34
N MET A 446 -10.06 28.26 7.13
CA MET A 446 -8.98 28.40 6.14
C MET A 446 -9.04 29.76 5.44
N THR A 447 -8.90 30.84 6.21
CA THR A 447 -8.95 32.23 5.72
C THR A 447 -7.79 33.06 6.26
N GLY A 448 -7.42 34.11 5.54
CA GLY A 448 -6.40 35.09 5.96
C GLY A 448 -5.06 34.44 6.34
N VAL A 449 -4.56 34.78 7.53
CA VAL A 449 -3.25 34.33 8.03
C VAL A 449 -3.18 32.80 8.23
N VAL A 450 -4.30 32.18 8.67
CA VAL A 450 -4.36 30.74 8.90
C VAL A 450 -4.16 29.98 7.57
N ALA A 451 -4.88 30.37 6.54
CA ALA A 451 -4.72 29.79 5.20
C ALA A 451 -3.29 29.96 4.67
N GLY A 452 -2.74 31.19 4.76
CA GLY A 452 -1.37 31.45 4.32
C GLY A 452 -0.33 30.63 5.06
N PHE A 453 -0.51 30.37 6.37
CA PHE A 453 0.36 29.48 7.13
C PHE A 453 0.35 28.05 6.56
N PHE A 454 -0.84 27.45 6.35
CA PHE A 454 -0.96 26.10 5.84
C PHE A 454 -0.48 25.99 4.38
N GLU A 455 -0.68 26.99 3.55
CA GLU A 455 -0.16 27.02 2.19
C GLU A 455 1.38 27.04 2.16
N ILE A 456 2.02 27.79 3.04
CA ILE A 456 3.49 27.79 3.16
C ILE A 456 3.99 26.42 3.64
N VAL A 457 3.36 25.86 4.67
CA VAL A 457 3.73 24.52 5.17
C VAL A 457 3.53 23.46 4.08
N ALA A 458 2.44 23.54 3.33
CA ALA A 458 2.18 22.63 2.21
C ALA A 458 3.19 22.81 1.07
N ALA A 459 3.61 24.04 0.76
CA ALA A 459 4.65 24.31 -0.23
C ALA A 459 6.01 23.68 0.17
N VAL A 460 6.37 23.76 1.47
CA VAL A 460 7.52 23.01 1.99
C VAL A 460 7.32 21.51 1.78
N GLY A 461 6.13 20.98 2.06
CA GLY A 461 5.79 19.57 1.84
C GLY A 461 5.96 19.15 0.38
N GLY A 462 5.46 19.94 -0.56
CA GLY A 462 5.63 19.70 -2.00
C GLY A 462 7.10 19.69 -2.41
N GLY A 463 7.88 20.67 -1.93
CA GLY A 463 9.33 20.69 -2.11
C GLY A 463 10.03 19.45 -1.55
N VAL A 464 9.61 18.98 -0.37
CA VAL A 464 10.15 17.76 0.25
C VAL A 464 9.84 16.52 -0.57
N VAL A 465 8.60 16.36 -1.05
CA VAL A 465 8.21 15.21 -1.88
C VAL A 465 9.09 15.12 -3.13
N VAL A 466 9.14 16.20 -3.95
CA VAL A 466 9.95 16.17 -5.17
C VAL A 466 11.46 16.12 -4.88
N GLY A 467 11.90 16.76 -3.80
CA GLY A 467 13.29 16.76 -3.36
C GLY A 467 13.76 15.38 -2.92
N LEU A 468 12.96 14.65 -2.15
CA LEU A 468 13.28 13.28 -1.74
C LEU A 468 13.25 12.31 -2.93
N MET A 469 12.30 12.47 -3.87
CA MET A 469 12.30 11.69 -5.10
C MET A 469 13.59 11.89 -5.90
N ALA A 470 14.00 13.15 -6.10
CA ALA A 470 15.26 13.46 -6.76
C ALA A 470 16.48 12.96 -5.96
N PHE A 471 16.46 13.07 -4.63
CA PHE A 471 17.51 12.58 -3.76
C PHE A 471 17.76 11.08 -3.92
N GLY A 472 16.66 10.30 -3.95
CA GLY A 472 16.77 8.84 -4.06
C GLY A 472 17.52 8.37 -5.30
N PHE A 473 17.30 9.00 -6.46
CA PHE A 473 17.90 8.58 -7.73
C PHE A 473 19.14 9.35 -8.14
N PHE A 474 19.24 10.65 -7.79
CA PHE A 474 20.29 11.56 -8.28
C PHE A 474 21.18 12.12 -7.18
N GLY A 475 20.92 11.75 -5.92
CA GLY A 475 21.74 12.11 -4.78
C GLY A 475 21.46 13.49 -4.18
N ARG A 476 22.28 13.87 -3.19
CA ARG A 476 21.99 14.98 -2.26
C ARG A 476 21.84 16.35 -2.94
N ILE A 477 22.71 16.67 -3.90
CA ILE A 477 22.68 17.98 -4.56
C ILE A 477 21.40 18.16 -5.37
N ALA A 478 21.05 17.13 -6.17
CA ALA A 478 19.81 17.13 -6.96
C ALA A 478 18.58 17.21 -6.05
N GLY A 479 18.56 16.44 -4.96
CA GLY A 479 17.46 16.47 -3.99
C GLY A 479 17.22 17.85 -3.40
N ILE A 480 18.27 18.53 -2.96
CA ILE A 480 18.17 19.89 -2.40
C ILE A 480 17.72 20.89 -3.49
N ALA A 481 18.34 20.86 -4.67
CA ALA A 481 18.01 21.79 -5.75
C ALA A 481 16.54 21.66 -6.20
N VAL A 482 16.09 20.43 -6.47
CA VAL A 482 14.71 20.15 -6.88
C VAL A 482 13.73 20.48 -5.75
N GLY A 483 14.08 20.18 -4.50
CA GLY A 483 13.26 20.51 -3.34
C GLY A 483 13.05 22.02 -3.16
N VAL A 484 14.12 22.81 -3.27
CA VAL A 484 14.03 24.28 -3.18
C VAL A 484 13.20 24.86 -4.34
N ILE A 485 13.41 24.36 -5.56
CA ILE A 485 12.60 24.78 -6.73
C ILE A 485 11.15 24.40 -6.52
N GLY A 486 10.85 23.17 -6.10
CA GLY A 486 9.48 22.71 -5.84
C GLY A 486 8.78 23.54 -4.76
N MET A 487 9.48 23.88 -3.68
CA MET A 487 8.95 24.78 -2.64
C MET A 487 8.66 26.18 -3.21
N ALA A 488 9.57 26.75 -3.99
CA ALA A 488 9.37 28.06 -4.60
C ALA A 488 8.17 28.04 -5.56
N VAL A 489 8.05 27.03 -6.41
CA VAL A 489 6.89 26.84 -7.29
C VAL A 489 5.59 26.73 -6.47
N GLY A 490 5.61 25.95 -5.37
CA GLY A 490 4.46 25.85 -4.46
C GLY A 490 4.01 27.20 -3.90
N ILE A 491 4.95 28.02 -3.43
CA ILE A 491 4.64 29.34 -2.86
C ILE A 491 4.11 30.32 -3.92
N PHE A 492 4.75 30.38 -5.10
CA PHE A 492 4.44 31.42 -6.08
C PHE A 492 3.28 31.09 -7.02
N TYR A 493 3.03 29.83 -7.32
CA TYR A 493 2.02 29.41 -8.30
C TYR A 493 0.80 28.71 -7.69
N PHE A 494 0.96 28.03 -6.56
CA PHE A 494 -0.14 27.27 -5.95
C PHE A 494 -0.71 27.90 -4.68
N SER A 495 -0.15 29.02 -4.22
CA SER A 495 -0.71 29.80 -3.11
C SER A 495 -2.10 30.32 -3.49
N GLY A 496 -3.07 30.11 -2.61
CA GLY A 496 -4.48 30.43 -2.82
C GLY A 496 -5.30 29.36 -3.54
N PHE A 497 -4.70 28.61 -4.44
CA PHE A 497 -5.37 27.56 -5.22
C PHE A 497 -5.57 26.28 -4.40
N LEU A 498 -4.60 25.89 -3.59
CA LEU A 498 -4.65 24.65 -2.78
C LEU A 498 -5.79 24.64 -1.75
N ARG A 499 -6.37 25.78 -1.43
CA ARG A 499 -7.49 25.87 -0.45
C ARG A 499 -8.72 25.09 -0.89
N GLU A 500 -8.96 25.00 -2.19
CA GLU A 500 -10.09 24.29 -2.76
C GLU A 500 -9.89 22.76 -2.72
N TYR A 501 -8.64 22.30 -2.50
CA TYR A 501 -8.25 20.90 -2.51
C TYR A 501 -7.76 20.45 -1.12
N THR A 502 -8.67 20.34 -0.15
CA THR A 502 -8.34 20.07 1.26
C THR A 502 -7.55 18.77 1.48
N VAL A 503 -7.79 17.74 0.65
CA VAL A 503 -7.04 16.47 0.67
C VAL A 503 -5.58 16.69 0.31
N LEU A 504 -5.32 17.40 -0.78
CA LEU A 504 -3.97 17.69 -1.25
C LEU A 504 -3.25 18.64 -0.28
N LEU A 505 -3.92 19.71 0.14
CA LEU A 505 -3.39 20.66 1.11
C LEU A 505 -3.03 19.97 2.43
N GLY A 506 -3.91 19.09 2.95
CA GLY A 506 -3.67 18.35 4.16
C GLY A 506 -2.49 17.38 4.04
N SER A 507 -2.42 16.61 2.97
CA SER A 507 -1.33 15.66 2.73
C SER A 507 0.02 16.37 2.62
N LEU A 508 0.10 17.45 1.85
CA LEU A 508 1.30 18.27 1.74
C LEU A 508 1.68 18.91 3.08
N THR A 509 0.69 19.35 3.87
CA THR A 509 0.91 19.87 5.22
C THR A 509 1.53 18.83 6.14
N ALA A 510 1.11 17.56 6.07
CA ALA A 510 1.71 16.48 6.86
C ALA A 510 3.22 16.34 6.58
N TYR A 511 3.61 16.31 5.30
CA TYR A 511 5.02 16.26 4.89
C TYR A 511 5.80 17.51 5.34
N GLY A 512 5.26 18.69 5.08
CA GLY A 512 5.92 19.96 5.39
C GLY A 512 6.13 20.15 6.89
N ALA A 513 5.08 19.94 7.68
CA ALA A 513 5.13 20.08 9.12
C ALA A 513 6.09 19.07 9.77
N SER A 514 6.01 17.80 9.38
CA SER A 514 6.91 16.78 9.91
C SER A 514 8.37 17.09 9.56
N THR A 515 8.64 17.58 8.36
CA THR A 515 9.99 17.98 7.94
C THR A 515 10.49 19.16 8.74
N ILE A 516 9.72 20.23 8.86
CA ILE A 516 10.09 21.43 9.60
C ILE A 516 10.42 21.08 11.05
N ILE A 517 9.53 20.35 11.72
CA ILE A 517 9.72 19.94 13.13
C ILE A 517 10.95 19.04 13.27
N CYS A 518 11.10 18.03 12.40
CA CYS A 518 12.24 17.12 12.44
C CYS A 518 13.57 17.88 12.29
N VAL A 519 13.66 18.77 11.30
CA VAL A 519 14.86 19.55 11.03
C VAL A 519 15.18 20.49 12.21
N LEU A 520 14.22 21.26 12.68
CA LEU A 520 14.43 22.21 13.77
C LEU A 520 14.90 21.52 15.04
N LEU A 521 14.23 20.45 15.47
CA LEU A 521 14.59 19.72 16.69
C LEU A 521 15.94 18.98 16.53
N SER A 522 16.28 18.48 15.34
CA SER A 522 17.55 17.84 15.09
C SER A 522 18.73 18.81 15.07
N LEU A 523 18.52 20.07 14.64
CA LEU A 523 19.53 21.11 14.70
C LEU A 523 19.81 21.60 16.13
N LEU A 524 18.83 21.53 17.01
CA LEU A 524 19.00 21.85 18.44
C LEU A 524 19.75 20.75 19.20
N GLY A 525 19.70 19.51 18.72
CA GLY A 525 20.46 18.39 19.26
C GLY A 525 21.95 18.50 18.96
N LYS A 526 22.78 18.04 19.90
CA LYS A 526 24.27 18.06 19.78
C LYS A 526 24.85 16.68 19.54
N GLU A 527 24.07 15.63 19.70
CA GLU A 527 24.53 14.25 19.56
C GLU A 527 24.62 13.84 18.11
N GLU A 528 25.70 13.15 17.75
CA GLU A 528 25.87 12.52 16.46
C GLU A 528 25.85 11.01 16.63
N PHE A 529 25.07 10.34 15.79
CA PHE A 529 24.88 8.90 15.84
C PHE A 529 25.80 8.18 14.86
N ASP A 530 26.41 7.10 15.32
CA ASP A 530 27.17 6.17 14.49
C ASP A 530 26.24 5.12 13.85
N PHE A 531 26.15 5.12 12.52
CA PHE A 531 25.28 4.22 11.78
C PHE A 531 25.68 2.75 11.86
N ASP A 532 26.94 2.43 12.13
CA ASP A 532 27.44 1.05 12.21
C ASP A 532 26.79 0.30 13.37
N VAL A 533 26.39 1.01 14.41
CA VAL A 533 25.65 0.48 15.57
C VAL A 533 24.29 -0.16 15.17
N ILE A 534 23.66 0.28 14.08
CA ILE A 534 22.39 -0.30 13.62
C ILE A 534 22.59 -1.78 13.25
N ASN A 535 23.65 -2.10 12.53
CA ASN A 535 23.95 -3.48 12.13
C ASN A 535 24.24 -4.39 13.32
N GLU A 536 24.86 -3.85 14.39
CA GLU A 536 25.13 -4.61 15.61
C GLU A 536 23.86 -4.91 16.42
N ARG A 537 22.86 -4.02 16.37
CA ARG A 537 21.61 -4.11 17.13
C ARG A 537 20.51 -4.90 16.43
N VAL A 538 20.57 -5.07 15.11
CA VAL A 538 19.57 -5.78 14.32
C VAL A 538 20.13 -7.12 13.86
N THR A 539 19.72 -8.18 14.54
CA THR A 539 20.21 -9.55 14.32
C THR A 539 19.09 -10.52 14.04
N SER A 540 19.42 -11.65 13.44
CA SER A 540 18.52 -12.79 13.26
C SER A 540 17.97 -13.30 14.60
N PHE A 541 16.70 -13.65 14.66
CA PHE A 541 16.08 -14.30 15.83
C PHE A 541 16.35 -15.79 15.90
N ASP A 542 16.89 -16.38 14.84
CA ASP A 542 17.27 -17.79 14.75
C ASP A 542 18.75 -18.01 15.15
N ASP A 543 19.51 -16.94 15.48
CA ASP A 543 20.92 -17.02 15.91
C ASP A 543 21.07 -16.65 17.40
N ASP A 544 21.19 -17.68 18.26
CA ASP A 544 21.29 -17.51 19.71
C ASP A 544 22.55 -16.75 20.15
N ALA A 545 23.66 -16.86 19.43
CA ALA A 545 24.90 -16.16 19.74
C ALA A 545 24.79 -14.66 19.44
N ALA A 546 24.18 -14.32 18.30
CA ALA A 546 23.90 -12.93 17.91
C ALA A 546 22.89 -12.27 18.87
N LEU A 547 21.86 -12.99 19.30
CA LEU A 547 20.89 -12.52 20.29
C LEU A 547 21.54 -12.24 21.66
N ALA A 548 22.50 -13.05 22.09
CA ALA A 548 23.23 -12.81 23.34
C ALA A 548 24.09 -11.53 23.27
N ALA A 549 24.69 -11.22 22.11
CA ALA A 549 25.46 -10.01 21.91
C ALA A 549 24.59 -8.73 21.94
N VAL A 550 23.39 -8.78 21.34
CA VAL A 550 22.42 -7.67 21.39
C VAL A 550 21.96 -7.40 22.81
N ARG A 551 21.69 -8.45 23.60
CA ARG A 551 21.31 -8.31 25.03
C ARG A 551 22.34 -7.53 25.83
N ALA A 552 23.63 -7.80 25.57
CA ALA A 552 24.72 -7.10 26.24
C ALA A 552 24.83 -5.62 25.82
N ALA A 553 24.44 -5.29 24.60
CA ALA A 553 24.45 -3.92 24.08
C ALA A 553 23.23 -3.09 24.59
N ASP A 554 22.02 -3.69 24.63
CA ASP A 554 20.80 -3.00 25.09
C ASP A 554 20.79 -2.71 26.60
N GLN A 555 21.57 -3.45 27.40
CA GLN A 555 21.73 -3.16 28.84
C GLN A 555 22.58 -1.91 29.13
N LYS A 556 23.22 -1.33 28.10
CA LYS A 556 24.05 -0.13 28.22
C LYS A 556 23.34 1.17 27.79
N ILE A 557 22.08 1.08 27.40
CA ILE A 557 21.19 2.18 27.05
C ILE A 557 20.16 2.38 28.18
#